data_d793aad8924033481e6170489651648b
#
_entry.id   d793aad8924033481e6170489651648b
#
_cell.length_a   1.000
_cell.length_b   1.000
_cell.length_c   1.000
_cell.angle_alpha   90.00
_cell.angle_beta   90.00
_cell.angle_gamma   90.00
#
_symmetry.space_group_name_H-M   'P 1'
#
loop_
_entity.id
_entity.type
_entity.pdbx_description
1 polymer ?
#
loop_
_entity_poly.entity_id
_entity_poly.type
_entity_poly.pdbx_seq_one_letter_code
_entity_poly.pdbx_strand_id
1 'polypeptide(L)'
;MLLLIVFLMEVNLISVDKALKHAIKMVEEGADIIDLGGESTRPGHSYVDADEELRRVIPVIKKLKEELDTPISVDTYKAKVADESLKLGVEMINDVWGLTKDKDMASVIAKHNAYVCIMHNQDDTEYDKDIMESIKEFLTRKYKYSYKSWNR
;
A
#
# COMPACT_ATOMS: atom_id res chain seq x y z
N MET A 1 3.78 -9.73 19.49
CA MET A 1 4.17 -8.52 18.78
C MET A 1 2.90 -7.94 18.17
N LEU A 2 2.44 -6.83 18.69
CA LEU A 2 1.26 -6.14 18.13
C LEU A 2 1.75 -5.24 17.01
N LEU A 3 1.46 -5.58 15.76
CA LEU A 3 1.75 -4.73 14.63
C LEU A 3 0.72 -3.58 14.64
N LEU A 4 1.13 -2.37 14.97
CA LEU A 4 0.29 -1.19 14.88
C LEU A 4 0.56 -0.52 13.53
N ILE A 5 -0.27 -0.81 12.53
CA ILE A 5 -0.27 -0.10 11.26
C ILE A 5 -1.07 1.17 11.45
N VAL A 6 -0.48 2.31 11.17
CA VAL A 6 -1.16 3.60 11.30
C VAL A 6 -1.23 4.29 9.95
N PHE A 7 -2.45 4.56 9.49
CA PHE A 7 -2.72 5.22 8.21
C PHE A 7 -2.42 6.72 8.28
N LEU A 8 -1.50 7.20 7.45
CA LEU A 8 -1.37 8.62 7.11
C LEU A 8 -2.42 8.98 6.06
N MET A 9 -3.56 9.45 6.52
CA MET A 9 -4.66 9.80 5.61
C MET A 9 -4.31 10.97 4.68
N GLU A 10 -4.70 10.81 3.43
CA GLU A 10 -4.83 11.82 2.37
C GLU A 10 -3.78 12.95 2.38
N VAL A 11 -2.66 12.70 1.76
CA VAL A 11 -1.58 13.68 1.55
C VAL A 11 -2.04 14.94 0.78
N ASN A 12 -3.25 14.94 0.23
CA ASN A 12 -3.85 16.07 -0.50
C ASN A 12 -4.05 17.34 0.32
N LEU A 13 -4.20 17.23 1.64
CA LEU A 13 -4.56 18.34 2.53
C LEU A 13 -3.46 18.64 3.56
N ILE A 14 -2.38 17.85 3.56
CA ILE A 14 -1.34 17.95 4.57
C ILE A 14 -0.02 18.30 3.90
N SER A 15 0.63 19.38 4.31
CA SER A 15 1.99 19.70 3.87
C SER A 15 2.95 18.57 4.28
N VAL A 16 4.05 18.38 3.53
CA VAL A 16 5.09 17.38 3.84
C VAL A 16 5.55 17.45 5.29
N ASP A 17 5.75 18.68 5.81
CA ASP A 17 6.15 18.90 7.21
C ASP A 17 5.10 18.43 8.22
N LYS A 18 3.82 18.59 7.92
CA LYS A 18 2.75 18.08 8.79
C LYS A 18 2.68 16.56 8.74
N ALA A 19 2.85 15.97 7.56
CA ALA A 19 2.92 14.52 7.41
C ALA A 19 4.10 13.95 8.22
N LEU A 20 5.29 14.55 8.13
CA LEU A 20 6.45 14.15 8.91
C LEU A 20 6.18 14.25 10.42
N LYS A 21 5.68 15.40 10.91
CA LYS A 21 5.37 15.56 12.34
C LYS A 21 4.38 14.51 12.84
N HIS A 22 3.40 14.18 12.01
CA HIS A 22 2.42 13.16 12.35
C HIS A 22 3.05 11.76 12.40
N ALA A 23 3.90 11.42 11.41
CA ALA A 23 4.64 10.16 11.40
C ALA A 23 5.56 10.01 12.62
N ILE A 24 6.31 11.06 12.99
CA ILE A 24 7.16 11.05 14.19
C ILE A 24 6.32 10.75 15.43
N LYS A 25 5.21 11.46 15.60
CA LYS A 25 4.31 11.22 16.73
C LYS A 25 3.81 9.77 16.77
N MET A 26 3.43 9.18 15.62
CA MET A 26 2.98 7.80 15.57
C MET A 26 4.08 6.81 15.97
N VAL A 27 5.33 7.07 15.55
CA VAL A 27 6.49 6.26 15.96
C VAL A 27 6.72 6.37 17.47
N GLU A 28 6.64 7.58 18.04
CA GLU A 28 6.73 7.80 19.50
C GLU A 28 5.61 7.07 20.27
N GLU A 29 4.43 6.94 19.67
CA GLU A 29 3.28 6.21 20.21
C GLU A 29 3.37 4.69 19.97
N GLY A 30 4.42 4.20 19.30
CA GLY A 30 4.73 2.79 19.14
C GLY A 30 4.31 2.17 17.79
N ALA A 31 4.19 2.96 16.73
CA ALA A 31 3.98 2.42 15.38
C ALA A 31 5.21 1.65 14.89
N ASP A 32 5.02 0.42 14.45
CA ASP A 32 6.07 -0.43 13.86
C ASP A 32 6.26 -0.16 12.35
N ILE A 33 5.22 0.32 11.67
CA ILE A 33 5.22 0.63 10.24
C ILE A 33 4.36 1.88 10.02
N ILE A 34 4.81 2.77 9.14
CA ILE A 34 4.01 3.90 8.65
C ILE A 34 3.40 3.55 7.30
N ASP A 35 2.07 3.54 7.20
CA ASP A 35 1.36 3.28 5.94
C ASP A 35 0.91 4.61 5.32
N LEU A 36 1.33 4.86 4.07
CA LEU A 36 1.15 6.13 3.36
C LEU A 36 0.30 5.94 2.11
N GLY A 37 -0.81 6.68 1.97
CA GLY A 37 -1.66 6.66 0.79
C GLY A 37 -1.83 8.03 0.14
N GLY A 38 -1.80 8.09 -1.19
CA GLY A 38 -2.04 9.29 -1.99
C GLY A 38 -3.47 9.41 -2.53
N GLU A 39 -4.23 8.32 -2.46
CA GLU A 39 -5.64 8.23 -2.86
C GLU A 39 -6.45 7.62 -1.71
N SER A 40 -7.66 8.15 -1.48
CA SER A 40 -8.59 7.53 -0.54
C SER A 40 -9.22 6.29 -1.19
N THR A 41 -9.22 5.17 -0.49
CA THR A 41 -9.85 3.92 -0.94
C THR A 41 -11.26 3.71 -0.35
N ARG A 42 -11.80 4.74 0.33
CA ARG A 42 -13.14 4.68 0.94
C ARG A 42 -14.24 4.72 -0.12
N PRO A 43 -15.38 4.08 0.11
CA PRO A 43 -16.54 4.20 -0.79
C PRO A 43 -16.90 5.65 -1.11
N GLY A 44 -17.08 5.97 -2.40
CA GLY A 44 -17.42 7.31 -2.84
C GLY A 44 -16.26 8.28 -3.01
N HIS A 45 -15.00 7.84 -2.86
CA HIS A 45 -13.84 8.67 -3.17
C HIS A 45 -13.75 8.99 -4.67
N SER A 46 -13.07 10.08 -5.00
CA SER A 46 -12.73 10.41 -6.38
C SER A 46 -11.47 9.68 -6.80
N TYR A 47 -11.48 9.10 -7.99
CA TYR A 47 -10.29 8.48 -8.59
C TYR A 47 -9.16 9.50 -8.74
N VAL A 48 -7.96 9.09 -8.40
CA VAL A 48 -6.73 9.85 -8.57
C VAL A 48 -5.86 9.11 -9.58
N ASP A 49 -5.40 9.78 -10.63
CA ASP A 49 -4.48 9.14 -11.57
C ASP A 49 -3.09 8.90 -10.95
N ALA A 50 -2.29 8.03 -11.58
CA ALA A 50 -1.00 7.61 -11.01
C ALA A 50 0.01 8.77 -10.91
N ASP A 51 -0.01 9.74 -11.82
CA ASP A 51 0.92 10.86 -11.81
C ASP A 51 0.59 11.84 -10.68
N GLU A 52 -0.69 12.09 -10.46
CA GLU A 52 -1.15 12.89 -9.34
C GLU A 52 -0.88 12.18 -8.01
N GLU A 53 -1.10 10.88 -7.91
CA GLU A 53 -0.77 10.11 -6.71
C GLU A 53 0.72 10.17 -6.40
N LEU A 54 1.60 10.00 -7.40
CA LEU A 54 3.04 10.16 -7.27
C LEU A 54 3.42 11.56 -6.78
N ARG A 55 2.80 12.60 -7.33
CA ARG A 55 3.04 13.99 -6.92
C ARG A 55 2.76 14.21 -5.42
N ARG A 56 1.81 13.47 -4.88
CA ARG A 56 1.44 13.52 -3.46
C ARG A 56 2.38 12.72 -2.57
N VAL A 57 2.65 11.45 -2.93
CA VAL A 57 3.35 10.52 -2.02
C VAL A 57 4.87 10.68 -2.06
N ILE A 58 5.46 10.93 -3.23
CA ILE A 58 6.92 10.94 -3.40
C ILE A 58 7.64 11.97 -2.50
N PRO A 59 7.18 13.22 -2.38
CA PRO A 59 7.83 14.19 -1.49
C PRO A 59 7.78 13.76 -0.02
N VAL A 60 6.67 13.14 0.40
CA VAL A 60 6.49 12.64 1.76
C VAL A 60 7.40 11.44 2.02
N ILE A 61 7.43 10.45 1.11
CA ILE A 61 8.31 9.27 1.23
C ILE A 61 9.76 9.71 1.38
N LYS A 62 10.27 10.61 0.53
CA LYS A 62 11.64 11.11 0.62
C LYS A 62 11.91 11.69 1.98
N LYS A 63 11.02 12.55 2.48
CA LYS A 63 11.19 13.21 3.77
C LYS A 63 11.15 12.23 4.94
N LEU A 64 10.25 11.24 4.90
CA LEU A 64 10.18 10.20 5.92
C LEU A 64 11.45 9.33 5.93
N LYS A 65 11.96 8.93 4.76
CA LYS A 65 13.19 8.12 4.65
C LYS A 65 14.46 8.86 5.08
N GLU A 66 14.46 10.21 5.04
CA GLU A 66 15.56 11.02 5.57
C GLU A 66 15.55 11.13 7.11
N GLU A 67 14.38 11.06 7.74
CA GLU A 67 14.20 11.40 9.14
C GLU A 67 13.85 10.20 10.04
N LEU A 68 13.39 9.08 9.47
CA LEU A 68 12.91 7.93 10.22
C LEU A 68 13.54 6.62 9.72
N ASP A 69 13.92 5.76 10.66
CA ASP A 69 14.33 4.38 10.39
C ASP A 69 13.14 3.40 10.33
N THR A 70 11.94 3.88 10.69
CA THR A 70 10.72 3.06 10.70
C THR A 70 10.35 2.64 9.28
N PRO A 71 10.05 1.35 9.03
CA PRO A 71 9.61 0.87 7.74
C PRO A 71 8.38 1.62 7.22
N ILE A 72 8.36 1.85 5.91
CA ILE A 72 7.25 2.51 5.21
C ILE A 72 6.50 1.50 4.34
N SER A 73 5.19 1.54 4.44
CA SER A 73 4.25 0.90 3.52
C SER A 73 3.58 1.96 2.64
N VAL A 74 3.27 1.63 1.40
CA VAL A 74 2.49 2.51 0.52
C VAL A 74 1.19 1.82 0.12
N ASP A 75 0.06 2.45 0.50
CA ASP A 75 -1.29 2.02 0.09
C ASP A 75 -1.55 2.49 -1.33
N THR A 76 -1.43 1.56 -2.27
CA THR A 76 -1.71 1.79 -3.68
C THR A 76 -2.02 0.48 -4.42
N TYR A 77 -2.92 0.56 -5.39
CA TYR A 77 -3.21 -0.53 -6.32
C TYR A 77 -2.64 -0.26 -7.74
N LYS A 78 -1.81 0.78 -7.89
CA LYS A 78 -1.21 1.18 -9.18
C LYS A 78 0.27 0.79 -9.23
N ALA A 79 0.65 -0.08 -10.16
CA ALA A 79 2.02 -0.59 -10.30
C ALA A 79 3.04 0.53 -10.53
N LYS A 80 2.69 1.61 -11.23
CA LYS A 80 3.56 2.77 -11.44
C LYS A 80 3.90 3.48 -10.13
N VAL A 81 2.92 3.65 -9.25
CA VAL A 81 3.12 4.27 -7.93
C VAL A 81 3.98 3.36 -7.06
N ALA A 82 3.70 2.07 -7.08
CA ALA A 82 4.49 1.08 -6.35
C ALA A 82 5.96 1.08 -6.82
N ASP A 83 6.25 1.02 -8.14
CA ASP A 83 7.62 0.99 -8.68
C ASP A 83 8.43 2.22 -8.26
N GLU A 84 7.85 3.42 -8.37
CA GLU A 84 8.53 4.66 -7.97
C GLU A 84 8.74 4.77 -6.45
N SER A 85 7.77 4.32 -5.65
CA SER A 85 7.91 4.29 -4.19
C SER A 85 8.99 3.30 -3.74
N LEU A 86 9.00 2.10 -4.31
CA LEU A 86 9.99 1.06 -4.00
C LEU A 86 11.42 1.47 -4.40
N LYS A 87 11.60 2.23 -5.48
CA LYS A 87 12.90 2.84 -5.84
C LYS A 87 13.45 3.79 -4.78
N LEU A 88 12.57 4.38 -3.96
CA LEU A 88 12.95 5.25 -2.86
C LEU A 88 13.22 4.49 -1.54
N GLY A 89 13.16 3.15 -1.57
CA GLY A 89 13.43 2.32 -0.41
C GLY A 89 12.22 2.06 0.49
N VAL A 90 11.01 2.23 -0.03
CA VAL A 90 9.79 1.72 0.65
C VAL A 90 9.89 0.20 0.75
N GLU A 91 9.50 -0.36 1.89
CA GLU A 91 9.69 -1.78 2.18
C GLU A 91 8.47 -2.64 1.84
N MET A 92 7.27 -2.05 1.82
CA MET A 92 6.02 -2.78 1.62
C MET A 92 5.04 -2.03 0.73
N ILE A 93 4.28 -2.75 -0.06
CA ILE A 93 3.08 -2.25 -0.74
C ILE A 93 1.84 -2.85 -0.08
N ASN A 94 0.89 -1.99 0.28
CA ASN A 94 -0.42 -2.39 0.78
C ASN A 94 -1.43 -2.25 -0.38
N ASP A 95 -1.81 -3.37 -1.00
CA ASP A 95 -2.73 -3.38 -2.13
C ASP A 95 -4.11 -3.89 -1.70
N VAL A 96 -5.02 -2.95 -1.47
CA VAL A 96 -6.42 -3.23 -1.05
C VAL A 96 -7.24 -3.98 -2.12
N TRP A 97 -6.76 -4.06 -3.35
CA TRP A 97 -7.35 -4.85 -4.44
C TRP A 97 -6.68 -6.22 -4.64
N GLY A 98 -5.69 -6.55 -3.83
CA GLY A 98 -5.07 -7.88 -3.81
C GLY A 98 -4.49 -8.29 -5.15
N LEU A 99 -3.76 -7.41 -5.82
CA LEU A 99 -3.11 -7.65 -7.11
C LEU A 99 -4.11 -7.95 -8.25
N THR A 100 -5.29 -7.30 -8.25
CA THR A 100 -6.31 -7.53 -9.29
C THR A 100 -6.51 -6.35 -10.22
N LYS A 101 -6.35 -5.13 -9.75
CA LYS A 101 -6.63 -3.91 -10.54
C LYS A 101 -5.51 -3.58 -11.53
N ASP A 102 -4.26 -3.82 -11.16
CA ASP A 102 -3.12 -3.61 -12.05
C ASP A 102 -2.36 -4.92 -12.27
N LYS A 103 -2.32 -5.38 -13.52
CA LYS A 103 -1.68 -6.65 -13.92
C LYS A 103 -0.16 -6.67 -13.67
N ASP A 104 0.47 -5.52 -13.63
CA ASP A 104 1.92 -5.37 -13.49
C ASP A 104 2.36 -5.28 -12.01
N MET A 105 1.41 -5.11 -11.07
CA MET A 105 1.69 -4.93 -9.65
C MET A 105 2.56 -6.06 -9.07
N ALA A 106 2.17 -7.31 -9.27
CA ALA A 106 2.92 -8.44 -8.72
C ALA A 106 4.35 -8.53 -9.26
N SER A 107 4.57 -8.21 -10.55
CA SER A 107 5.90 -8.21 -11.15
C SER A 107 6.78 -7.07 -10.63
N VAL A 108 6.19 -5.92 -10.40
CA VAL A 108 6.88 -4.77 -9.78
C VAL A 108 7.33 -5.10 -8.36
N ILE A 109 6.44 -5.61 -7.53
CA ILE A 109 6.78 -5.99 -6.14
C ILE A 109 7.89 -7.04 -6.12
N ALA A 110 7.78 -8.08 -6.96
CA ALA A 110 8.78 -9.14 -7.05
C ALA A 110 10.15 -8.61 -7.53
N LYS A 111 10.17 -7.72 -8.52
CA LYS A 111 11.40 -7.06 -9.04
C LYS A 111 12.18 -6.34 -7.93
N HIS A 112 11.48 -5.70 -7.01
CA HIS A 112 12.08 -4.97 -5.89
C HIS A 112 12.29 -5.84 -4.64
N ASN A 113 11.90 -7.12 -4.67
CA ASN A 113 11.93 -8.01 -3.49
C ASN A 113 11.24 -7.40 -2.26
N ALA A 114 10.14 -6.68 -2.49
CA ALA A 114 9.41 -5.96 -1.45
C ALA A 114 8.34 -6.84 -0.79
N TYR A 115 7.95 -6.48 0.43
CA TYR A 115 6.81 -7.08 1.09
C TYR A 115 5.50 -6.62 0.45
N VAL A 116 4.45 -7.42 0.57
CA VAL A 116 3.11 -7.06 0.13
C VAL A 116 2.07 -7.44 1.15
N CYS A 117 1.21 -6.51 1.47
CA CYS A 117 -0.06 -6.75 2.16
C CYS A 117 -1.17 -6.78 1.11
N ILE A 118 -2.01 -7.80 1.13
CA ILE A 118 -3.12 -7.94 0.19
C ILE A 118 -4.42 -8.16 0.95
N MET A 119 -5.49 -7.58 0.44
CA MET A 119 -6.84 -7.75 0.95
C MET A 119 -7.73 -8.37 -0.13
N HIS A 120 -8.72 -9.15 0.30
CA HIS A 120 -9.84 -9.51 -0.58
C HIS A 120 -10.71 -8.27 -0.79
N ASN A 121 -10.97 -7.92 -2.05
CA ASN A 121 -11.86 -6.85 -2.44
C ASN A 121 -12.57 -7.17 -3.76
N GLN A 122 -13.77 -6.60 -3.96
CA GLN A 122 -14.55 -6.72 -5.19
C GLN A 122 -15.41 -5.46 -5.39
N ASP A 123 -15.96 -5.29 -6.60
CA ASP A 123 -16.70 -4.07 -6.97
C ASP A 123 -18.14 -4.03 -6.39
N ASP A 124 -18.66 -5.18 -5.93
CA ASP A 124 -20.00 -5.29 -5.33
C ASP A 124 -19.96 -6.03 -3.99
N THR A 125 -21.13 -6.24 -3.39
CA THR A 125 -21.31 -6.95 -2.11
C THR A 125 -21.96 -8.33 -2.26
N GLU A 126 -22.18 -8.77 -3.50
CA GLU A 126 -22.82 -10.05 -3.80
C GLU A 126 -21.77 -11.18 -3.84
N TYR A 127 -22.12 -12.32 -3.28
CA TYR A 127 -21.30 -13.52 -3.28
C TYR A 127 -22.12 -14.73 -3.76
N ASP A 128 -21.60 -15.45 -4.74
CA ASP A 128 -22.25 -16.69 -5.25
C ASP A 128 -22.20 -17.83 -4.23
N LYS A 129 -21.38 -17.73 -3.20
CA LYS A 129 -21.16 -18.73 -2.14
C LYS A 129 -20.84 -18.06 -0.81
N ASP A 130 -20.57 -18.87 0.22
CA ASP A 130 -20.16 -18.39 1.52
C ASP A 130 -18.98 -17.41 1.42
N ILE A 131 -19.10 -16.27 2.10
CA ILE A 131 -18.11 -15.18 2.04
C ILE A 131 -16.73 -15.63 2.54
N MET A 132 -16.68 -16.45 3.59
CA MET A 132 -15.41 -16.94 4.13
C MET A 132 -14.72 -17.91 3.19
N GLU A 133 -15.50 -18.72 2.46
CA GLU A 133 -14.98 -19.61 1.41
C GLU A 133 -14.42 -18.77 0.25
N SER A 134 -15.13 -17.77 -0.20
CA SER A 134 -14.71 -16.83 -1.26
C SER A 134 -13.39 -16.13 -0.90
N ILE A 135 -13.27 -15.60 0.32
CA ILE A 135 -12.06 -14.96 0.81
C ILE A 135 -10.89 -15.94 0.86
N LYS A 136 -11.08 -17.15 1.40
CA LYS A 136 -10.02 -18.18 1.48
C LYS A 136 -9.52 -18.60 0.11
N GLU A 137 -10.41 -18.81 -0.84
CA GLU A 137 -10.03 -19.16 -2.21
C GLU A 137 -9.27 -18.03 -2.89
N PHE A 138 -9.75 -16.79 -2.75
CA PHE A 138 -9.07 -15.61 -3.29
C PHE A 138 -7.64 -15.53 -2.76
N LEU A 139 -7.45 -15.50 -1.44
CA LEU A 139 -6.14 -15.39 -0.81
C LEU A 139 -5.23 -16.56 -1.15
N THR A 140 -5.76 -17.81 -1.18
CA THR A 140 -4.98 -18.98 -1.59
C THR A 140 -4.49 -18.88 -3.04
N ARG A 141 -5.33 -18.40 -3.95
CA ARG A 141 -4.96 -18.19 -5.35
C ARG A 141 -3.89 -17.10 -5.48
N LYS A 142 -4.03 -16.00 -4.73
CA LYS A 142 -3.07 -14.89 -4.76
C LYS A 142 -1.72 -15.27 -4.15
N TYR A 143 -1.70 -16.01 -3.07
CA TYR A 143 -0.48 -16.57 -2.50
C TYR A 143 0.30 -17.43 -3.52
N LYS A 144 -0.38 -18.34 -4.21
CA LYS A 144 0.24 -19.16 -5.26
C LYS A 144 0.75 -18.35 -6.45
N TYR A 145 0.07 -17.27 -6.79
CA TYR A 145 0.48 -16.37 -7.87
C TYR A 145 1.73 -15.56 -7.51
N SER A 146 1.76 -14.94 -6.34
CA SER A 146 2.90 -14.17 -5.86
C SER A 146 4.14 -15.05 -5.69
N TYR A 147 3.99 -16.26 -5.10
CA TYR A 147 5.08 -17.22 -4.96
C TYR A 147 5.73 -17.60 -6.30
N LYS A 148 4.94 -17.77 -7.37
CA LYS A 148 5.47 -18.03 -8.73
C LYS A 148 6.20 -16.81 -9.31
N SER A 149 5.80 -15.60 -8.99
CA SER A 149 6.43 -14.38 -9.46
C SER A 149 7.80 -14.14 -8.79
N TRP A 150 7.97 -14.57 -7.54
CA TRP A 150 9.23 -14.43 -6.79
C TRP A 150 10.29 -15.49 -7.13
N ASN A 151 9.89 -16.62 -7.68
CA ASN A 151 10.80 -17.72 -8.03
C ASN A 151 11.19 -17.75 -9.53
N ARG A 152 11.04 -16.66 -10.26
CA ARG A 152 11.54 -16.46 -11.61
C ARG A 152 12.73 -15.53 -11.60
#